data_1b1ee6ff979cfa1475bc146a69422030
#
_entry.id   1b1ee6ff979cfa1475bc146a69422030
#
_cell.length_a   1.000
_cell.length_b   1.000
_cell.length_c   1.000
_cell.angle_alpha   90.00
_cell.angle_beta   90.00
_cell.angle_gamma   90.00
#
_symmetry.space_group_name_H-M   'P 1'
#
loop_
_entity.id
_entity.type
_entity.pdbx_description
1 polymer ?
#
loop_
_entity_poly.entity_id
_entity_poly.type
_entity_poly.pdbx_seq_one_letter_code
_entity_poly.pdbx_strand_id
1 'polypeptide(L)'
;MSFPPIRVDRVIADGETVTLGGVALTAHITPGHTPGCTSWSMDVTGADRAAHRAFFHCSATVAGQSLAPPAYPNIVADFQSTFARVREIDADVVLTNHPSFMDMQSRRARQIAGDANAFVDANALDALNDRLESAFRTEHARQTAAR
;
A
#
# COMPACT_ATOMS: atom_id res chain seq x y z
N MET A 1 19.29 -14.86 -3.48
CA MET A 1 18.44 -16.00 -3.11
C MET A 1 17.63 -16.40 -4.33
N SER A 2 17.56 -17.69 -4.64
CA SER A 2 16.67 -18.22 -5.70
C SER A 2 15.55 -18.98 -5.00
N PHE A 3 14.32 -18.67 -5.34
CA PHE A 3 13.14 -19.40 -4.88
C PHE A 3 12.67 -20.33 -5.99
N PRO A 4 12.15 -21.53 -5.67
CA PRO A 4 11.57 -22.39 -6.68
C PRO A 4 10.39 -21.69 -7.34
N PRO A 5 10.19 -21.84 -8.66
CA PRO A 5 9.03 -21.27 -9.34
C PRO A 5 7.73 -21.89 -8.79
N ILE A 6 6.72 -21.06 -8.61
CA ILE A 6 5.37 -21.53 -8.28
C ILE A 6 4.51 -21.57 -9.53
N ARG A 7 3.52 -22.47 -9.55
CA ARG A 7 2.51 -22.46 -10.59
C ARG A 7 1.54 -21.30 -10.36
N VAL A 8 1.33 -20.49 -11.39
CA VAL A 8 0.31 -19.43 -11.38
C VAL A 8 -1.00 -20.03 -11.87
N ASP A 9 -2.02 -20.04 -11.03
CA ASP A 9 -3.35 -20.54 -11.41
C ASP A 9 -4.21 -19.44 -12.05
N ARG A 10 -4.01 -18.17 -11.67
CA ARG A 10 -4.76 -17.02 -12.19
C ARG A 10 -3.90 -15.76 -12.16
N VAL A 11 -3.93 -14.99 -13.23
CA VAL A 11 -3.40 -13.63 -13.29
C VAL A 11 -4.54 -12.67 -13.00
N ILE A 12 -4.30 -11.65 -12.18
CA ILE A 12 -5.29 -10.67 -11.73
C ILE A 12 -5.02 -9.32 -12.40
N ALA A 13 -6.08 -8.65 -12.85
CA ALA A 13 -6.03 -7.31 -13.41
C ALA A 13 -6.32 -6.24 -12.34
N ASP A 14 -5.95 -4.98 -12.64
CA ASP A 14 -6.33 -3.83 -11.80
C ASP A 14 -7.85 -3.69 -11.70
N GLY A 15 -8.35 -3.44 -10.50
CA GLY A 15 -9.78 -3.36 -10.21
C GLY A 15 -10.51 -4.70 -10.15
N GLU A 16 -9.82 -5.81 -10.41
CA GLU A 16 -10.43 -7.15 -10.36
C GLU A 16 -10.73 -7.57 -8.92
N THR A 17 -11.88 -8.23 -8.72
CA THR A 17 -12.32 -8.71 -7.42
C THR A 17 -12.13 -10.21 -7.29
N VAL A 18 -11.54 -10.64 -6.19
CA VAL A 18 -11.44 -12.05 -5.78
C VAL A 18 -12.37 -12.28 -4.60
N THR A 19 -13.24 -13.27 -4.72
CA THR A 19 -14.23 -13.60 -3.68
C THR A 19 -13.98 -14.99 -3.12
N LEU A 20 -13.97 -15.10 -1.80
CA LEU A 20 -13.87 -16.38 -1.08
C LEU A 20 -14.67 -16.29 0.22
N GLY A 21 -15.54 -17.27 0.48
CA GLY A 21 -16.30 -17.39 1.73
C GLY A 21 -17.14 -16.16 2.09
N GLY A 22 -17.68 -15.45 1.08
CA GLY A 22 -18.46 -14.23 1.28
C GLY A 22 -17.63 -12.95 1.48
N VAL A 23 -16.29 -13.05 1.46
CA VAL A 23 -15.38 -11.90 1.49
C VAL A 23 -14.95 -11.58 0.06
N ALA A 24 -14.98 -10.30 -0.31
CA ALA A 24 -14.53 -9.79 -1.60
C ALA A 24 -13.33 -8.86 -1.41
N LEU A 25 -12.24 -9.15 -2.12
CA LEU A 25 -11.02 -8.33 -2.14
C LEU A 25 -10.85 -7.73 -3.54
N THR A 26 -10.73 -6.42 -3.64
CA THR A 26 -10.45 -5.73 -4.91
C THR A 26 -8.95 -5.46 -5.03
N ALA A 27 -8.37 -5.88 -6.15
CA ALA A 27 -6.96 -5.68 -6.46
C ALA A 27 -6.71 -4.26 -6.98
N HIS A 28 -5.64 -3.64 -6.50
CA HIS A 28 -5.12 -2.37 -6.99
C HIS A 28 -3.67 -2.59 -7.37
N ILE A 29 -3.34 -2.53 -8.66
CA ILE A 29 -1.97 -2.70 -9.14
C ILE A 29 -1.19 -1.43 -8.78
N THR A 30 -0.23 -1.57 -7.87
CA THR A 30 0.55 -0.48 -7.29
C THR A 30 2.05 -0.78 -7.40
N PRO A 31 2.62 -0.81 -8.64
CA PRO A 31 4.02 -1.15 -8.88
C PRO A 31 4.98 -0.07 -8.36
N GLY A 32 6.27 -0.40 -8.30
CA GLY A 32 7.34 0.53 -7.89
C GLY A 32 8.25 -0.11 -6.85
N HIS A 33 7.73 -0.44 -5.67
CA HIS A 33 8.49 -1.21 -4.68
C HIS A 33 8.93 -2.57 -5.25
N THR A 34 8.06 -3.22 -5.97
CA THR A 34 8.37 -4.29 -6.93
C THR A 34 7.49 -4.12 -8.17
N PRO A 35 7.87 -4.68 -9.34
CA PRO A 35 7.02 -4.59 -10.53
C PRO A 35 5.63 -5.22 -10.35
N GLY A 36 5.49 -6.20 -9.47
CA GLY A 36 4.24 -6.90 -9.22
C GLY A 36 3.52 -6.50 -7.93
N CYS A 37 3.90 -5.37 -7.31
CA CYS A 37 3.26 -4.92 -6.08
C CYS A 37 1.77 -4.67 -6.32
N THR A 38 0.93 -5.32 -5.51
CA THR A 38 -0.53 -5.21 -5.59
C THR A 38 -1.07 -4.93 -4.21
N SER A 39 -1.76 -3.82 -4.08
CA SER A 39 -2.52 -3.47 -2.88
C SER A 39 -3.94 -4.02 -2.99
N TRP A 40 -4.65 -4.10 -1.87
CA TRP A 40 -5.98 -4.70 -1.84
C TRP A 40 -6.92 -3.85 -1.00
N SER A 41 -8.19 -3.81 -1.38
CA SER A 41 -9.23 -3.23 -0.53
C SER A 41 -10.37 -4.21 -0.29
N MET A 42 -11.04 -4.04 0.84
CA MET A 42 -12.27 -4.74 1.18
C MET A 42 -13.14 -3.90 2.09
N ASP A 43 -14.44 -4.11 2.04
CA ASP A 43 -15.37 -3.54 3.00
C ASP A 43 -15.40 -4.41 4.26
N VAL A 44 -15.38 -3.76 5.43
CA VAL A 44 -15.41 -4.40 6.74
C VAL A 44 -16.47 -3.71 7.61
N THR A 45 -17.02 -4.45 8.59
CA THR A 45 -17.88 -3.86 9.61
C THR A 45 -17.06 -3.61 10.86
N GLY A 46 -17.00 -2.37 11.31
CA GLY A 46 -16.31 -1.96 12.52
C GLY A 46 -17.00 -2.43 13.82
N ALA A 47 -16.34 -2.25 14.95
CA ALA A 47 -16.90 -2.50 16.27
C ALA A 47 -18.08 -1.57 16.59
N ASP A 48 -18.12 -0.39 15.98
CA ASP A 48 -19.20 0.58 15.99
C ASP A 48 -20.42 0.18 15.11
N ARG A 49 -20.30 -0.95 14.39
CA ARG A 49 -21.25 -1.46 13.38
C ARG A 49 -21.34 -0.60 12.10
N ALA A 50 -20.47 0.38 11.94
CA ALA A 50 -20.35 1.12 10.69
C ALA A 50 -19.63 0.31 9.62
N ALA A 51 -19.91 0.61 8.36
CA ALA A 51 -19.15 0.10 7.21
C ALA A 51 -17.88 0.94 7.04
N HIS A 52 -16.76 0.28 6.91
CA HIS A 52 -15.44 0.87 6.67
C HIS A 52 -14.79 0.21 5.48
N ARG A 53 -13.92 0.93 4.79
CA ARG A 53 -13.07 0.36 3.75
C ARG A 53 -11.66 0.18 4.26
N ALA A 54 -11.24 -1.08 4.37
CA ALA A 54 -9.86 -1.44 4.67
C ALA A 54 -9.02 -1.47 3.39
N PHE A 55 -7.85 -0.84 3.43
CA PHE A 55 -6.85 -0.85 2.36
C PHE A 55 -5.56 -1.48 2.86
N PHE A 56 -5.16 -2.58 2.23
CA PHE A 56 -3.90 -3.29 2.48
C PHE A 56 -2.86 -2.78 1.51
N HIS A 57 -2.03 -1.84 1.96
CA HIS A 57 -1.02 -1.22 1.12
C HIS A 57 0.18 -2.17 0.93
N CYS A 58 0.49 -2.52 -0.32
CA CYS A 58 1.63 -3.37 -0.64
C CYS A 58 2.93 -2.72 -0.17
N SER A 59 3.35 -1.67 -0.80
CA SER A 59 4.41 -0.75 -0.41
C SER A 59 4.64 0.30 -1.51
N ALA A 60 5.13 1.49 -1.12
CA ALA A 60 5.69 2.47 -2.04
C ALA A 60 7.01 3.05 -1.52
N THR A 61 7.78 2.23 -0.78
CA THR A 61 9.12 2.59 -0.33
C THR A 61 10.17 2.25 -1.39
N VAL A 62 11.16 3.10 -1.59
CA VAL A 62 12.29 2.82 -2.50
C VAL A 62 13.16 1.67 -1.97
N ALA A 63 13.28 1.53 -0.64
CA ALA A 63 13.98 0.40 0.02
C ALA A 63 15.40 0.12 -0.51
N GLY A 64 16.15 1.19 -0.81
CA GLY A 64 17.53 1.09 -1.29
C GLY A 64 17.65 0.72 -2.77
N GLN A 65 16.56 0.64 -3.52
CA GLN A 65 16.61 0.38 -4.97
C GLN A 65 17.25 1.55 -5.73
N SER A 66 17.90 1.25 -6.83
CA SER A 66 18.44 2.25 -7.74
C SER A 66 17.32 2.79 -8.64
N LEU A 67 17.08 4.09 -8.53
CA LEU A 67 16.16 4.85 -9.40
C LEU A 67 16.93 5.47 -10.57
N ALA A 68 18.23 5.76 -10.35
CA ALA A 68 19.13 6.33 -11.34
C ALA A 68 20.56 5.76 -11.15
N PRO A 69 21.04 4.80 -12.03
CA PRO A 69 20.30 4.14 -13.10
C PRO A 69 19.15 3.28 -12.58
N PRO A 70 18.08 3.07 -13.36
CA PRO A 70 16.91 2.34 -12.88
C PRO A 70 17.26 0.86 -12.62
N ALA A 71 16.82 0.31 -11.48
CA ALA A 71 17.00 -1.10 -11.12
C ALA A 71 16.21 -2.03 -12.06
N TYR A 72 15.10 -1.55 -12.61
CA TYR A 72 14.34 -2.21 -13.67
C TYR A 72 13.68 -1.14 -14.57
N PRO A 73 13.33 -1.46 -15.83
CA PRO A 73 12.65 -0.53 -16.71
C PRO A 73 11.37 0.03 -16.06
N ASN A 74 11.14 1.34 -16.21
CA ASN A 74 9.95 2.05 -15.74
C ASN A 74 9.81 2.23 -14.22
N ILE A 75 10.75 1.83 -13.36
CA ILE A 75 10.62 1.93 -11.90
C ILE A 75 10.13 3.31 -11.43
N VAL A 76 10.64 4.40 -12.02
CA VAL A 76 10.24 5.78 -11.67
C VAL A 76 8.79 6.04 -12.06
N ALA A 77 8.39 5.65 -13.26
CA ALA A 77 7.01 5.79 -13.74
C ALA A 77 6.04 4.93 -12.94
N ASP A 78 6.46 3.73 -12.54
CA ASP A 78 5.69 2.81 -11.70
C ASP A 78 5.39 3.44 -10.33
N PHE A 79 6.39 4.00 -9.65
CA PHE A 79 6.16 4.73 -8.40
C PHE A 79 5.21 5.91 -8.59
N GLN A 80 5.39 6.71 -9.65
CA GLN A 80 4.53 7.86 -9.92
C GLN A 80 3.08 7.44 -10.18
N SER A 81 2.87 6.36 -10.94
CA SER A 81 1.52 5.83 -11.19
C SER A 81 0.87 5.31 -9.91
N THR A 82 1.64 4.67 -9.03
CA THR A 82 1.17 4.19 -7.73
C THR A 82 0.70 5.34 -6.85
N PHE A 83 1.49 6.42 -6.72
CA PHE A 83 1.06 7.57 -5.92
C PHE A 83 -0.20 8.23 -6.48
N ALA A 84 -0.33 8.33 -7.79
CA ALA A 84 -1.54 8.86 -8.42
C ALA A 84 -2.74 7.92 -8.17
N ARG A 85 -2.56 6.62 -8.34
CA ARG A 85 -3.61 5.61 -8.16
C ARG A 85 -4.12 5.55 -6.72
N VAL A 86 -3.23 5.62 -5.73
CA VAL A 86 -3.59 5.58 -4.30
C VAL A 86 -4.47 6.77 -3.91
N ARG A 87 -4.27 7.96 -4.51
CA ARG A 87 -5.13 9.13 -4.27
C ARG A 87 -6.58 8.97 -4.75
N GLU A 88 -6.84 8.01 -5.63
CA GLU A 88 -8.20 7.72 -6.10
C GLU A 88 -8.93 6.72 -5.21
N ILE A 89 -8.26 6.18 -4.19
CA ILE A 89 -8.81 5.14 -3.32
C ILE A 89 -9.33 5.78 -2.05
N ASP A 90 -10.62 5.65 -1.82
CA ASP A 90 -11.26 6.06 -0.58
C ASP A 90 -11.20 4.89 0.42
N ALA A 91 -10.43 5.07 1.51
CA ALA A 91 -10.29 4.08 2.57
C ALA A 91 -10.02 4.77 3.91
N ASP A 92 -10.68 4.29 4.95
CA ASP A 92 -10.59 4.83 6.32
C ASP A 92 -9.89 3.88 7.31
N VAL A 93 -9.55 2.66 6.87
CA VAL A 93 -8.70 1.72 7.61
C VAL A 93 -7.50 1.33 6.76
N VAL A 94 -6.31 1.79 7.13
CA VAL A 94 -5.07 1.50 6.39
C VAL A 94 -4.25 0.46 7.12
N LEU A 95 -3.88 -0.61 6.40
CA LEU A 95 -3.00 -1.66 6.87
C LEU A 95 -1.76 -1.74 5.97
N THR A 96 -0.60 -1.89 6.58
CA THR A 96 0.69 -1.93 5.89
C THR A 96 1.50 -3.15 6.31
N ASN A 97 2.44 -3.57 5.47
CA ASN A 97 3.36 -4.67 5.76
C ASN A 97 4.40 -4.34 6.86
N HIS A 98 4.59 -3.06 7.20
CA HIS A 98 5.43 -2.63 8.31
C HIS A 98 4.61 -1.83 9.34
N PRO A 99 4.54 -2.27 10.61
CA PRO A 99 3.72 -1.65 11.65
C PRO A 99 3.99 -0.15 11.87
N SER A 100 5.23 0.28 11.66
CA SER A 100 5.64 1.68 11.83
C SER A 100 5.02 2.65 10.82
N PHE A 101 4.58 2.18 9.65
CA PHE A 101 3.97 3.07 8.66
C PHE A 101 2.56 3.51 9.01
N MET A 102 1.87 2.78 9.85
CA MET A 102 0.50 3.07 10.28
C MET A 102 0.38 3.32 11.80
N ASP A 103 1.51 3.50 12.50
CA ASP A 103 1.56 3.67 13.96
C ASP A 103 0.76 2.59 14.72
N MET A 104 0.97 1.34 14.31
CA MET A 104 0.18 0.19 14.79
C MET A 104 0.21 0.06 16.31
N GLN A 105 1.36 0.31 16.96
CA GLN A 105 1.49 0.15 18.41
C GLN A 105 0.60 1.13 19.17
N SER A 106 0.60 2.40 18.77
CA SER A 106 -0.22 3.45 19.36
C SER A 106 -1.72 3.20 19.11
N ARG A 107 -2.10 2.84 17.87
CA ARG A 107 -3.48 2.47 17.54
C ARG A 107 -3.94 1.24 18.35
N ARG A 108 -3.09 0.23 18.49
CA ARG A 108 -3.40 -0.96 19.30
C ARG A 108 -3.54 -0.63 20.80
N ALA A 109 -2.70 0.25 21.34
CA ALA A 109 -2.83 0.70 22.72
C ALA A 109 -4.16 1.44 22.96
N ARG A 110 -4.57 2.30 22.05
CA ARG A 110 -5.89 2.97 22.09
C ARG A 110 -7.03 1.96 22.03
N GLN A 111 -6.94 0.97 21.15
CA GLN A 111 -7.95 -0.09 21.04
C GLN A 111 -8.08 -0.90 22.34
N ILE A 112 -6.96 -1.25 22.99
CA ILE A 112 -6.96 -1.93 24.30
C ILE A 112 -7.57 -1.04 25.37
N ALA A 113 -7.38 0.28 25.29
CA ALA A 113 -7.98 1.25 26.23
C ALA A 113 -9.47 1.50 25.96
N GLY A 114 -10.09 0.82 24.98
CA GLY A 114 -11.51 0.86 24.70
C GLY A 114 -11.92 1.76 23.53
N ASP A 115 -10.97 2.32 22.78
CA ASP A 115 -11.29 3.07 21.55
C ASP A 115 -11.65 2.08 20.43
N ALA A 116 -12.93 1.94 20.15
CA ALA A 116 -13.45 1.06 19.11
C ALA A 116 -12.99 1.47 17.70
N ASN A 117 -12.70 2.76 17.51
CA ASN A 117 -12.31 3.35 16.21
C ASN A 117 -10.81 3.67 16.12
N ALA A 118 -9.98 3.05 16.96
CA ALA A 118 -8.54 3.30 17.02
C ALA A 118 -7.81 3.15 15.67
N PHE A 119 -8.33 2.34 14.77
CA PHE A 119 -7.77 2.10 13.43
C PHE A 119 -8.51 2.85 12.31
N VAL A 120 -9.63 3.51 12.62
CA VAL A 120 -10.40 4.29 11.65
C VAL A 120 -9.85 5.72 11.57
N ASP A 121 -9.45 6.12 10.36
CA ASP A 121 -8.89 7.45 10.11
C ASP A 121 -8.96 7.74 8.59
N ALA A 122 -9.92 8.56 8.20
CA ALA A 122 -10.17 8.90 6.79
C ALA A 122 -8.99 9.61 6.09
N ASN A 123 -8.04 10.16 6.86
CA ASN A 123 -6.88 10.85 6.30
C ASN A 123 -5.61 9.95 6.27
N ALA A 124 -5.69 8.75 6.84
CA ALA A 124 -4.49 7.91 7.03
C ALA A 124 -3.84 7.50 5.71
N LEU A 125 -4.64 7.19 4.69
CA LEU A 125 -4.13 6.76 3.39
C LEU A 125 -3.45 7.91 2.65
N ASP A 126 -4.06 9.07 2.61
CA ASP A 126 -3.48 10.27 1.97
C ASP A 126 -2.19 10.71 2.68
N ALA A 127 -2.20 10.76 4.00
CA ALA A 127 -1.02 11.12 4.80
C ALA A 127 0.14 10.13 4.59
N LEU A 128 -0.14 8.83 4.49
CA LEU A 128 0.84 7.81 4.17
C LEU A 128 1.39 8.01 2.76
N ASN A 129 0.50 8.18 1.78
CA ASN A 129 0.87 8.35 0.38
C ASN A 129 1.75 9.58 0.15
N ASP A 130 1.38 10.73 0.73
CA ASP A 130 2.15 11.98 0.62
C ASP A 130 3.55 11.86 1.22
N ARG A 131 3.66 11.20 2.38
CA ARG A 131 4.95 10.94 3.02
C ARG A 131 5.84 10.03 2.16
N LEU A 132 5.29 8.96 1.60
CA LEU A 132 6.03 8.03 0.75
C LEU A 132 6.43 8.68 -0.58
N GLU A 133 5.56 9.47 -1.18
CA GLU A 133 5.88 10.22 -2.40
C GLU A 133 6.98 11.26 -2.16
N SER A 134 6.92 11.99 -1.05
CA SER A 134 7.97 12.95 -0.68
C SER A 134 9.33 12.26 -0.50
N ALA A 135 9.35 11.12 0.18
CA ALA A 135 10.57 10.32 0.36
C ALA A 135 11.11 9.80 -0.98
N PHE A 136 10.24 9.32 -1.86
CA PHE A 136 10.60 8.88 -3.21
C PHE A 136 11.21 10.03 -4.02
N ARG A 137 10.58 11.20 -4.04
CA ARG A 137 11.07 12.39 -4.79
C ARG A 137 12.44 12.82 -4.30
N THR A 138 12.65 12.84 -2.97
CA THR A 138 13.93 13.17 -2.35
C THR A 138 15.02 12.19 -2.76
N GLU A 139 14.74 10.90 -2.69
CA GLU A 139 15.71 9.86 -3.05
C GLU A 139 16.02 9.85 -4.54
N HIS A 140 15.01 10.04 -5.41
CA HIS A 140 15.21 10.13 -6.85
C HIS A 140 16.08 11.34 -7.22
N ALA A 141 15.83 12.50 -6.64
CA ALA A 141 16.65 13.69 -6.85
C ALA A 141 18.11 13.47 -6.39
N ARG A 142 18.30 12.85 -5.22
CA ARG A 142 19.62 12.51 -4.69
C ARG A 142 20.41 11.59 -5.62
N GLN A 143 19.76 10.51 -6.12
CA GLN A 143 20.41 9.57 -7.03
C GLN A 143 20.70 10.18 -8.40
N THR A 144 19.85 11.09 -8.88
CA THR A 144 20.06 11.78 -10.16
C THR A 144 21.23 12.79 -10.07
N ALA A 145 21.36 13.51 -8.95
CA ALA A 145 22.43 14.48 -8.73
C ALA A 145 23.81 13.85 -8.49
N ALA A 146 23.87 12.57 -8.10
CA ALA A 146 25.11 11.83 -7.86
C ALA A 146 25.76 11.26 -9.12
N ARG A 147 25.22 11.57 -10.30
CA ARG A 147 25.73 11.15 -11.62
C ARG A 147 26.59 12.25 -12.23
#